data_228aac9906d533e96a92ce4bd1c995a1
#
_entry.id   228aac9906d533e96a92ce4bd1c995a1
#
_cell.length_a   1.000
_cell.length_b   1.000
_cell.length_c   1.000
_cell.angle_alpha   90.00
_cell.angle_beta   90.00
_cell.angle_gamma   90.00
#
_symmetry.space_group_name_H-M   'P 1'
#
loop_
_entity.id
_entity.type
_entity.pdbx_description
1 polymer ?
#
loop_
_entity_poly.entity_id
_entity_poly.type
_entity_poly.pdbx_seq_one_letter_code
_entity_poly.pdbx_strand_id
1 'polypeptide(L)'
;MQKITLTPSQAVALDALIDFANGNTEFALTTLEGYAGTGKTTLIAHLMEALAGSGIGPSIAVMAPTNKAVGVIQQKIGQHIAAEYGSLHSFLGLRLTEKEDGSQTCLPDGDPSLHKYDLAIIDECSMVSESLFTAIMTSRRRCRVLFVGDPAQLPPVEDRNESPVFRLVSNRIRLSEVVRQARDNPIIAASIKVREAIEQMRRIGLAELAGAFPPPPSAAGIMQGGINAIVDTIIYEQQQGRVCRAVAWTNKTVEAINARVHAGLFPDCKSPFAVGEEVMAQSEFKTVEDKDFAPKPIRVFNSEELIVESVVLEKHRRFSSIPAWKMVLSRDDGNRVIAFYPVDYAAYKSEINRLWTEYRALKQKGEHKDAKKISDHAWDMARAFAPIRHNYAMTAHKSQGSTFDTALVHWDDLSCHRQDFDFNRLLYVAMTRASKHLAIVIQ
;
A
#
# COMPACT_ATOMS: atom_id res chain seq x y z
N MET A 1 -22.38 4.86 15.98
CA MET A 1 -22.31 4.79 14.50
C MET A 1 -23.64 5.22 13.90
N GLN A 2 -23.65 6.09 12.88
CA GLN A 2 -24.87 6.28 12.07
C GLN A 2 -25.25 4.92 11.47
N LYS A 3 -26.51 4.50 11.62
CA LYS A 3 -27.03 3.27 11.01
C LYS A 3 -26.95 3.42 9.49
N ILE A 4 -25.90 2.88 8.87
CA ILE A 4 -25.77 2.83 7.42
C ILE A 4 -26.78 1.77 6.95
N THR A 5 -27.74 2.17 6.14
CA THR A 5 -28.73 1.26 5.57
C THR A 5 -28.11 0.55 4.37
N LEU A 6 -28.03 -0.77 4.43
CA LEU A 6 -27.55 -1.60 3.31
C LEU A 6 -28.49 -1.50 2.11
N THR A 7 -27.93 -1.54 0.90
CA THR A 7 -28.75 -1.73 -0.32
C THR A 7 -29.31 -3.16 -0.36
N PRO A 8 -30.37 -3.42 -1.13
CA PRO A 8 -30.90 -4.77 -1.26
C PRO A 8 -29.85 -5.81 -1.68
N SER A 9 -28.98 -5.47 -2.61
CA SER A 9 -27.88 -6.36 -3.05
C SER A 9 -26.83 -6.58 -1.95
N GLN A 10 -26.53 -5.58 -1.14
CA GLN A 10 -25.66 -5.71 0.02
C GLN A 10 -26.28 -6.58 1.12
N ALA A 11 -27.60 -6.48 1.35
CA ALA A 11 -28.28 -7.33 2.33
C ALA A 11 -28.21 -8.81 1.94
N VAL A 12 -28.51 -9.14 0.69
CA VAL A 12 -28.41 -10.51 0.17
C VAL A 12 -26.95 -11.02 0.26
N ALA A 13 -25.99 -10.17 -0.06
CA ALA A 13 -24.56 -10.51 0.07
C ALA A 13 -24.17 -10.76 1.54
N LEU A 14 -24.70 -9.98 2.48
CA LEU A 14 -24.44 -10.15 3.91
C LEU A 14 -24.95 -11.51 4.42
N ASP A 15 -26.19 -11.88 4.06
CA ASP A 15 -26.77 -13.16 4.44
C ASP A 15 -25.92 -14.33 3.93
N ALA A 16 -25.50 -14.28 2.66
CA ALA A 16 -24.60 -15.29 2.08
C ALA A 16 -23.23 -15.36 2.77
N LEU A 17 -22.69 -14.21 3.20
CA LEU A 17 -21.41 -14.16 3.94
C LEU A 17 -21.56 -14.69 5.36
N ILE A 18 -22.70 -14.46 6.03
CA ILE A 18 -22.98 -15.03 7.37
C ILE A 18 -23.08 -16.55 7.28
N ASP A 19 -23.80 -17.10 6.29
CA ASP A 19 -23.90 -18.53 6.06
C ASP A 19 -22.52 -19.14 5.77
N PHE A 20 -21.71 -18.50 4.95
CA PHE A 20 -20.34 -18.93 4.70
C PHE A 20 -19.49 -18.93 5.97
N ALA A 21 -19.52 -17.86 6.76
CA ALA A 21 -18.72 -17.72 7.98
C ALA A 21 -19.10 -18.76 9.04
N ASN A 22 -20.38 -19.04 9.20
CA ASN A 22 -20.90 -20.04 10.13
C ASN A 22 -20.77 -21.49 9.66
N GLY A 23 -20.32 -21.71 8.42
CA GLY A 23 -20.14 -23.03 7.85
C GLY A 23 -21.40 -23.71 7.37
N ASN A 24 -22.43 -22.95 7.09
CA ASN A 24 -23.68 -23.44 6.53
C ASN A 24 -23.60 -23.71 5.01
N THR A 25 -22.41 -23.53 4.41
CA THR A 25 -22.14 -23.79 3.00
C THR A 25 -21.06 -24.85 2.84
N GLU A 26 -21.04 -25.54 1.68
CA GLU A 26 -20.00 -26.50 1.31
C GLU A 26 -18.66 -25.85 0.95
N PHE A 27 -18.66 -24.53 0.69
CA PHE A 27 -17.48 -23.82 0.24
C PHE A 27 -16.52 -23.51 1.40
N ALA A 28 -15.24 -23.74 1.16
CA ALA A 28 -14.18 -23.38 2.08
C ALA A 28 -13.51 -22.04 1.70
N LEU A 29 -13.74 -21.57 0.48
CA LEU A 29 -13.21 -20.33 -0.09
C LEU A 29 -14.36 -19.55 -0.73
N THR A 30 -14.38 -18.25 -0.50
CA THR A 30 -15.38 -17.33 -1.09
C THR A 30 -14.69 -16.03 -1.45
N THR A 31 -15.09 -15.40 -2.56
CA THR A 31 -14.70 -14.03 -2.87
C THR A 31 -15.88 -13.06 -2.65
N LEU A 32 -15.57 -11.90 -2.09
CA LEU A 32 -16.42 -10.71 -2.12
C LEU A 32 -15.79 -9.72 -3.11
N GLU A 33 -16.33 -9.70 -4.31
CA GLU A 33 -15.85 -8.85 -5.40
C GLU A 33 -16.67 -7.57 -5.49
N GLY A 34 -16.02 -6.45 -5.70
CA GLY A 34 -16.74 -5.19 -5.94
C GLY A 34 -15.78 -4.06 -6.23
N TYR A 35 -16.25 -3.11 -6.98
CA TYR A 35 -15.49 -1.95 -7.39
C TYR A 35 -15.36 -0.90 -6.28
N ALA A 36 -14.55 0.14 -6.52
CA ALA A 36 -14.48 1.28 -5.62
C ALA A 36 -15.90 1.88 -5.41
N GLY A 37 -16.27 2.19 -4.16
CA GLY A 37 -17.56 2.75 -3.82
C GLY A 37 -18.74 1.77 -3.72
N THR A 38 -18.54 0.45 -3.85
CA THR A 38 -19.61 -0.56 -3.68
C THR A 38 -19.87 -0.94 -2.22
N GLY A 39 -19.04 -0.46 -1.28
CA GLY A 39 -19.25 -0.67 0.15
C GLY A 39 -18.70 -2.00 0.70
N LYS A 40 -17.71 -2.63 0.06
CA LYS A 40 -17.08 -3.87 0.54
C LYS A 40 -16.69 -3.82 2.02
N THR A 41 -15.91 -2.80 2.41
CA THR A 41 -15.45 -2.66 3.79
C THR A 41 -16.58 -2.42 4.79
N THR A 42 -17.63 -1.70 4.36
CA THR A 42 -18.86 -1.52 5.16
C THR A 42 -19.57 -2.85 5.36
N LEU A 43 -19.66 -3.67 4.32
CA LEU A 43 -20.28 -4.99 4.40
C LEU A 43 -19.50 -5.93 5.32
N ILE A 44 -18.16 -5.88 5.28
CA ILE A 44 -17.33 -6.63 6.23
C ILE A 44 -17.56 -6.18 7.68
N ALA A 45 -17.70 -4.87 7.92
CA ALA A 45 -18.04 -4.39 9.26
C ALA A 45 -19.38 -4.94 9.76
N HIS A 46 -20.42 -4.94 8.93
CA HIS A 46 -21.71 -5.56 9.28
C HIS A 46 -21.63 -7.07 9.46
N LEU A 47 -20.83 -7.77 8.64
CA LEU A 47 -20.57 -9.20 8.85
C LEU A 47 -19.96 -9.45 10.23
N MET A 48 -18.94 -8.68 10.58
CA MET A 48 -18.26 -8.81 11.88
C MET A 48 -19.20 -8.50 13.05
N GLU A 49 -20.03 -7.47 12.93
CA GLU A 49 -21.08 -7.15 13.93
C GLU A 49 -22.08 -8.30 14.10
N ALA A 50 -22.55 -8.89 12.99
CA ALA A 50 -23.48 -10.00 13.02
C ALA A 50 -22.88 -11.25 13.68
N LEU A 51 -21.62 -11.57 13.40
CA LEU A 51 -20.91 -12.70 13.99
C LEU A 51 -20.62 -12.50 15.50
N ALA A 52 -20.29 -11.27 15.92
CA ALA A 52 -20.10 -10.96 17.33
C ALA A 52 -21.37 -11.05 18.17
N GLY A 53 -22.53 -10.75 17.58
CA GLY A 53 -23.82 -10.80 18.27
C GLY A 53 -24.32 -12.20 18.61
N SER A 54 -23.74 -13.26 18.04
CA SER A 54 -24.18 -14.66 18.25
C SER A 54 -23.63 -15.31 19.54
N GLY A 55 -22.78 -14.65 20.30
CA GLY A 55 -22.24 -15.12 21.60
C GLY A 55 -21.24 -16.29 21.53
N ILE A 56 -21.29 -17.08 20.48
CA ILE A 56 -20.34 -18.17 20.16
C ILE A 56 -20.02 -18.01 18.68
N GLY A 57 -19.28 -16.95 18.37
CA GLY A 57 -18.86 -16.67 16.99
C GLY A 57 -17.55 -17.41 16.64
N PRO A 58 -17.24 -17.56 15.35
CA PRO A 58 -15.98 -18.11 14.89
C PRO A 58 -14.79 -17.28 15.38
N SER A 59 -13.65 -17.92 15.60
CA SER A 59 -12.39 -17.21 15.79
C SER A 59 -11.95 -16.59 14.46
N ILE A 60 -11.73 -15.27 14.44
CA ILE A 60 -11.58 -14.51 13.20
C ILE A 60 -10.18 -13.89 13.12
N ALA A 61 -9.53 -14.05 11.96
CA ALA A 61 -8.36 -13.30 11.57
C ALA A 61 -8.70 -12.36 10.39
N VAL A 62 -8.34 -11.07 10.50
CA VAL A 62 -8.52 -10.06 9.46
C VAL A 62 -7.16 -9.60 8.98
N MET A 63 -6.89 -9.70 7.69
CA MET A 63 -5.58 -9.43 7.14
C MET A 63 -5.64 -8.74 5.79
N ALA A 64 -4.54 -8.08 5.45
CA ALA A 64 -4.33 -7.49 4.13
C ALA A 64 -2.84 -7.64 3.73
N PRO A 65 -2.49 -7.46 2.45
CA PRO A 65 -1.10 -7.51 2.00
C PRO A 65 -0.21 -6.46 2.66
N THR A 66 -0.75 -5.29 3.03
CA THR A 66 -0.03 -4.18 3.68
C THR A 66 -0.59 -3.86 5.06
N ASN A 67 0.27 -3.44 5.99
CA ASN A 67 -0.16 -3.04 7.34
C ASN A 67 -1.05 -1.76 7.32
N LYS A 68 -0.83 -0.86 6.35
CA LYS A 68 -1.69 0.31 6.16
C LYS A 68 -3.14 -0.09 5.85
N ALA A 69 -3.33 -1.05 4.95
CA ALA A 69 -4.66 -1.59 4.64
C ALA A 69 -5.30 -2.24 5.87
N VAL A 70 -4.52 -2.99 6.67
CA VAL A 70 -4.99 -3.56 7.95
C VAL A 70 -5.49 -2.47 8.89
N GLY A 71 -4.73 -1.38 9.06
CA GLY A 71 -5.12 -0.26 9.92
C GLY A 71 -6.43 0.41 9.48
N VAL A 72 -6.61 0.62 8.18
CA VAL A 72 -7.86 1.17 7.61
C VAL A 72 -9.06 0.27 7.90
N ILE A 73 -8.90 -1.05 7.75
CA ILE A 73 -9.96 -2.01 8.05
C ILE A 73 -10.29 -2.00 9.55
N GLN A 74 -9.27 -2.04 10.40
CA GLN A 74 -9.44 -2.06 11.86
C GLN A 74 -10.17 -0.81 12.36
N GLN A 75 -9.86 0.37 11.81
CA GLN A 75 -10.58 1.60 12.14
C GLN A 75 -12.05 1.54 11.73
N LYS A 76 -12.37 0.94 10.58
CA LYS A 76 -13.74 0.85 10.06
C LYS A 76 -14.59 -0.21 10.74
N ILE A 77 -14.00 -1.36 11.09
CA ILE A 77 -14.69 -2.44 11.81
C ILE A 77 -14.94 -2.05 13.27
N GLY A 78 -14.05 -1.24 13.86
CA GLY A 78 -14.12 -0.84 15.26
C GLY A 78 -13.40 -1.83 16.18
N GLN A 79 -12.89 -1.30 17.31
CA GLN A 79 -12.09 -2.05 18.30
C GLN A 79 -12.92 -3.00 19.19
N HIS A 80 -14.25 -2.99 19.03
CA HIS A 80 -15.15 -3.74 19.92
C HIS A 80 -15.39 -5.19 19.47
N ILE A 81 -14.91 -5.55 18.28
CA ILE A 81 -15.13 -6.88 17.71
C ILE A 81 -13.85 -7.69 17.89
N ALA A 82 -13.97 -8.84 18.56
CA ALA A 82 -12.84 -9.72 18.81
C ALA A 82 -12.37 -10.38 17.50
N ALA A 83 -11.25 -9.87 16.96
CA ALA A 83 -10.56 -10.44 15.82
C ALA A 83 -9.06 -10.17 15.94
N GLU A 84 -8.23 -11.03 15.37
CA GLU A 84 -6.80 -10.76 15.26
C GLU A 84 -6.51 -10.06 13.93
N TYR A 85 -5.76 -8.96 13.98
CA TYR A 85 -5.44 -8.12 12.84
C TYR A 85 -3.95 -8.17 12.53
N GLY A 86 -3.58 -8.28 11.26
CA GLY A 86 -2.17 -8.27 10.86
C GLY A 86 -1.96 -8.36 9.36
N SER A 87 -0.70 -8.29 8.92
CA SER A 87 -0.39 -8.48 7.51
C SER A 87 -0.56 -9.95 7.11
N LEU A 88 -0.95 -10.19 5.85
CA LEU A 88 -1.04 -11.54 5.28
C LEU A 88 0.28 -12.31 5.47
N HIS A 89 1.43 -11.64 5.27
CA HIS A 89 2.74 -12.25 5.45
C HIS A 89 2.97 -12.73 6.88
N SER A 90 2.57 -11.95 7.90
CA SER A 90 2.73 -12.35 9.31
C SER A 90 1.92 -13.59 9.66
N PHE A 91 0.68 -13.71 9.18
CA PHE A 91 -0.16 -14.90 9.41
C PHE A 91 0.34 -16.13 8.65
N LEU A 92 1.07 -15.94 7.57
CA LEU A 92 1.69 -17.01 6.80
C LEU A 92 3.10 -17.39 7.33
N GLY A 93 3.59 -16.71 8.39
CA GLY A 93 4.96 -16.91 8.89
C GLY A 93 6.01 -16.51 7.86
N LEU A 94 5.73 -15.48 7.06
CA LEU A 94 6.60 -14.98 6.00
C LEU A 94 7.09 -13.58 6.32
N ARG A 95 8.28 -13.24 5.81
CA ARG A 95 8.82 -11.89 5.82
C ARG A 95 9.23 -11.48 4.41
N LEU A 96 8.78 -10.30 3.99
CA LEU A 96 9.27 -9.66 2.78
C LEU A 96 10.72 -9.21 2.98
N THR A 97 11.57 -9.60 2.06
CA THR A 97 12.99 -9.21 2.02
C THR A 97 13.32 -8.73 0.63
N GLU A 98 14.11 -7.68 0.55
CA GLU A 98 14.62 -7.18 -0.73
C GLU A 98 15.82 -8.03 -1.15
N LYS A 99 15.85 -8.47 -2.42
CA LYS A 99 17.00 -9.16 -3.00
C LYS A 99 18.08 -8.16 -3.43
N GLU A 100 19.24 -8.68 -3.80
CA GLU A 100 20.38 -7.91 -4.29
C GLU A 100 20.06 -7.05 -5.52
N ASP A 101 19.11 -7.47 -6.34
CA ASP A 101 18.64 -6.77 -7.55
C ASP A 101 17.52 -5.75 -7.28
N GLY A 102 17.15 -5.55 -6.01
CA GLY A 102 16.07 -4.66 -5.59
C GLY A 102 14.67 -5.30 -5.72
N SER A 103 14.55 -6.53 -6.20
CA SER A 103 13.29 -7.27 -6.19
C SER A 103 12.95 -7.79 -4.80
N GLN A 104 11.67 -7.93 -4.49
CA GLN A 104 11.22 -8.47 -3.21
C GLN A 104 11.07 -9.99 -3.29
N THR A 105 11.32 -10.66 -2.18
CA THR A 105 11.07 -12.10 -2.01
C THR A 105 10.52 -12.37 -0.61
N CYS A 106 9.74 -13.42 -0.48
CA CYS A 106 9.25 -13.89 0.81
C CYS A 106 10.18 -14.95 1.38
N LEU A 107 10.62 -14.77 2.61
CA LEU A 107 11.38 -15.78 3.36
C LEU A 107 10.55 -16.27 4.56
N PRO A 108 10.70 -17.52 4.98
CA PRO A 108 10.10 -18.01 6.22
C PRO A 108 10.59 -17.18 7.43
N ASP A 109 9.66 -16.78 8.30
CA ASP A 109 9.91 -15.96 9.51
C ASP A 109 9.04 -16.43 10.69
N GLY A 110 8.70 -17.70 10.74
CA GLY A 110 7.91 -18.34 11.78
C GLY A 110 6.94 -19.38 11.24
N ASP A 111 6.10 -19.90 12.13
CA ASP A 111 5.08 -20.89 11.77
C ASP A 111 3.80 -20.20 11.28
N PRO A 112 3.19 -20.68 10.19
CA PRO A 112 1.89 -20.19 9.74
C PRO A 112 0.82 -20.35 10.80
N SER A 113 -0.04 -19.36 11.00
CA SER A 113 -1.05 -19.34 12.06
C SER A 113 -2.50 -19.44 11.56
N LEU A 114 -2.78 -19.45 10.25
CA LEU A 114 -4.13 -19.48 9.69
C LEU A 114 -4.99 -20.65 10.20
N HIS A 115 -4.39 -21.80 10.43
CA HIS A 115 -5.08 -22.99 10.93
C HIS A 115 -5.66 -22.82 12.35
N LYS A 116 -5.33 -21.75 13.06
CA LYS A 116 -5.83 -21.45 14.41
C LYS A 116 -7.20 -20.76 14.40
N TYR A 117 -7.64 -20.29 13.23
CA TYR A 117 -8.88 -19.54 13.07
C TYR A 117 -9.93 -20.34 12.31
N ASP A 118 -11.19 -20.06 12.59
CA ASP A 118 -12.33 -20.63 11.87
C ASP A 118 -12.57 -19.86 10.56
N LEU A 119 -12.35 -18.53 10.60
CA LEU A 119 -12.53 -17.62 9.47
C LEU A 119 -11.32 -16.70 9.30
N ALA A 120 -10.78 -16.64 8.10
CA ALA A 120 -9.80 -15.65 7.69
C ALA A 120 -10.42 -14.71 6.66
N ILE A 121 -10.36 -13.40 6.88
CA ILE A 121 -10.79 -12.36 5.95
C ILE A 121 -9.54 -11.70 5.38
N ILE A 122 -9.34 -11.80 4.06
CA ILE A 122 -8.17 -11.27 3.35
C ILE A 122 -8.67 -10.15 2.43
N ASP A 123 -8.43 -8.88 2.82
CA ASP A 123 -8.75 -7.73 1.98
C ASP A 123 -7.64 -7.41 0.99
N GLU A 124 -7.94 -6.58 -0.01
CA GLU A 124 -7.06 -6.24 -1.13
C GLU A 124 -6.50 -7.50 -1.83
N CYS A 125 -7.34 -8.52 -2.03
CA CYS A 125 -6.93 -9.82 -2.57
C CYS A 125 -6.43 -9.76 -4.03
N SER A 126 -6.60 -8.65 -4.72
CA SER A 126 -5.97 -8.40 -6.03
C SER A 126 -4.44 -8.48 -5.99
N MET A 127 -3.84 -8.23 -4.81
CA MET A 127 -2.40 -8.29 -4.58
C MET A 127 -1.89 -9.68 -4.16
N VAL A 128 -2.76 -10.69 -4.04
CA VAL A 128 -2.34 -12.06 -3.69
C VAL A 128 -1.71 -12.74 -4.89
N SER A 129 -0.40 -13.02 -4.80
CA SER A 129 0.38 -13.73 -5.83
C SER A 129 0.14 -15.25 -5.79
N GLU A 130 0.60 -15.96 -6.83
CA GLU A 130 0.56 -17.44 -6.88
C GLU A 130 1.26 -18.06 -5.66
N SER A 131 2.40 -17.50 -5.26
CA SER A 131 3.17 -17.97 -4.10
C SER A 131 2.39 -17.77 -2.80
N LEU A 132 1.78 -16.60 -2.60
CA LEU A 132 0.96 -16.31 -1.43
C LEU A 132 -0.32 -17.15 -1.41
N PHE A 133 -0.99 -17.32 -2.56
CA PHE A 133 -2.16 -18.17 -2.65
C PHE A 133 -1.84 -19.62 -2.27
N THR A 134 -0.73 -20.16 -2.77
CA THR A 134 -0.26 -21.52 -2.40
C THR A 134 0.03 -21.62 -0.91
N ALA A 135 0.68 -20.60 -0.31
CA ALA A 135 0.95 -20.58 1.12
C ALA A 135 -0.34 -20.52 1.95
N ILE A 136 -1.36 -19.75 1.52
CA ILE A 136 -2.69 -19.70 2.14
C ILE A 136 -3.31 -21.11 2.09
N MET A 137 -3.34 -21.76 0.92
CA MET A 137 -3.94 -23.09 0.75
C MET A 137 -3.27 -24.14 1.62
N THR A 138 -1.95 -24.09 1.75
CA THR A 138 -1.18 -25.02 2.57
C THR A 138 -1.41 -24.82 4.08
N SER A 139 -1.54 -23.55 4.52
CA SER A 139 -1.58 -23.21 5.95
C SER A 139 -2.99 -23.15 6.54
N ARG A 140 -4.05 -22.97 5.75
CA ARG A 140 -5.41 -22.76 6.25
C ARG A 140 -6.06 -23.99 6.90
N ARG A 141 -5.71 -25.20 6.47
CA ARG A 141 -6.34 -26.46 6.93
C ARG A 141 -7.89 -26.42 6.84
N ARG A 142 -8.59 -26.25 7.98
CA ARG A 142 -10.05 -26.15 8.08
C ARG A 142 -10.57 -24.71 8.12
N CYS A 143 -9.68 -23.72 8.24
CA CYS A 143 -10.04 -22.32 8.22
C CYS A 143 -10.74 -21.95 6.90
N ARG A 144 -11.91 -21.32 6.99
CA ARG A 144 -12.59 -20.73 5.82
C ARG A 144 -11.91 -19.42 5.46
N VAL A 145 -11.79 -19.14 4.15
CA VAL A 145 -11.13 -17.93 3.69
C VAL A 145 -12.07 -17.12 2.84
N LEU A 146 -12.38 -15.92 3.32
CA LEU A 146 -13.09 -14.88 2.58
C LEU A 146 -12.06 -13.93 1.97
N PHE A 147 -11.94 -13.93 0.66
CA PHE A 147 -11.16 -12.98 -0.09
C PHE A 147 -12.00 -11.77 -0.47
N VAL A 148 -11.52 -10.57 -0.18
CA VAL A 148 -12.21 -9.32 -0.49
C VAL A 148 -11.34 -8.50 -1.43
N GLY A 149 -11.89 -8.01 -2.52
CA GLY A 149 -11.08 -7.23 -3.47
C GLY A 149 -11.85 -6.70 -4.67
N ASP A 150 -11.08 -6.09 -5.53
CA ASP A 150 -11.57 -5.47 -6.75
C ASP A 150 -10.78 -6.03 -7.95
N PRO A 151 -11.43 -6.78 -8.84
CA PRO A 151 -10.75 -7.39 -9.99
C PRO A 151 -10.21 -6.37 -11.02
N ALA A 152 -10.65 -5.11 -10.96
CA ALA A 152 -10.15 -4.05 -11.83
C ALA A 152 -8.86 -3.39 -11.29
N GLN A 153 -8.45 -3.68 -10.05
CA GLN A 153 -7.19 -3.19 -9.48
C GLN A 153 -5.96 -3.88 -10.09
N LEU A 154 -4.79 -3.40 -9.70
CA LEU A 154 -3.52 -3.94 -10.17
C LEU A 154 -3.31 -5.37 -9.67
N PRO A 155 -2.79 -6.26 -10.55
CA PRO A 155 -2.37 -7.59 -10.16
C PRO A 155 -1.13 -7.53 -9.25
N PRO A 156 -0.74 -8.68 -8.63
CA PRO A 156 0.49 -8.76 -7.88
C PRO A 156 1.70 -8.36 -8.73
N VAL A 157 2.65 -7.63 -8.14
CA VAL A 157 3.86 -7.16 -8.84
C VAL A 157 4.73 -8.34 -9.33
N GLU A 158 4.71 -9.45 -8.60
CA GLU A 158 5.48 -10.66 -8.91
C GLU A 158 4.90 -11.43 -10.10
N ASP A 159 3.59 -11.37 -10.29
CA ASP A 159 2.86 -12.09 -11.32
C ASP A 159 2.35 -11.09 -12.37
N ARG A 160 2.60 -11.38 -13.66
CA ARG A 160 2.08 -10.54 -14.75
C ARG A 160 0.60 -10.78 -15.05
N ASN A 161 -0.02 -11.70 -14.33
CA ASN A 161 -1.39 -12.14 -14.54
C ASN A 161 -2.29 -11.68 -13.39
N GLU A 162 -3.60 -11.71 -13.64
CA GLU A 162 -4.60 -11.51 -12.61
C GLU A 162 -4.37 -12.44 -11.41
N SER A 163 -4.66 -11.96 -10.19
CA SER A 163 -4.53 -12.75 -8.96
C SER A 163 -5.22 -14.13 -9.11
N PRO A 164 -4.57 -15.21 -8.66
CA PRO A 164 -5.16 -16.56 -8.68
C PRO A 164 -6.48 -16.64 -7.91
N VAL A 165 -6.72 -15.74 -6.96
CA VAL A 165 -7.99 -15.64 -6.22
C VAL A 165 -9.17 -15.51 -7.19
N PHE A 166 -9.08 -14.57 -8.16
CA PHE A 166 -10.18 -14.33 -9.11
C PHE A 166 -10.32 -15.42 -10.17
N ARG A 167 -9.28 -16.25 -10.38
CA ARG A 167 -9.32 -17.35 -11.36
C ARG A 167 -9.78 -18.67 -10.73
N LEU A 168 -9.35 -18.96 -9.51
CA LEU A 168 -9.46 -20.30 -8.91
C LEU A 168 -10.59 -20.42 -7.87
N VAL A 169 -11.03 -19.32 -7.24
CA VAL A 169 -12.14 -19.39 -6.28
C VAL A 169 -13.47 -19.36 -7.04
N SER A 170 -14.25 -20.43 -6.91
CA SER A 170 -15.51 -20.61 -7.64
C SER A 170 -16.70 -19.91 -6.99
N ASN A 171 -16.75 -19.86 -5.65
CA ASN A 171 -17.85 -19.18 -4.96
C ASN A 171 -17.59 -17.67 -4.90
N ARG A 172 -18.40 -16.90 -5.64
CA ARG A 172 -18.21 -15.46 -5.83
C ARG A 172 -19.46 -14.68 -5.47
N ILE A 173 -19.31 -13.75 -4.53
CA ILE A 173 -20.32 -12.77 -4.17
C ILE A 173 -19.90 -11.44 -4.79
N ARG A 174 -20.75 -10.87 -5.66
CA ARG A 174 -20.43 -9.66 -6.41
C ARG A 174 -21.30 -8.49 -6.02
N LEU A 175 -20.68 -7.37 -5.65
CA LEU A 175 -21.33 -6.09 -5.44
C LEU A 175 -21.21 -5.25 -6.71
N SER A 176 -22.26 -5.19 -7.50
CA SER A 176 -22.30 -4.42 -8.75
C SER A 176 -22.85 -3.00 -8.55
N GLU A 177 -23.63 -2.78 -7.49
CA GLU A 177 -24.27 -1.48 -7.23
C GLU A 177 -23.30 -0.52 -6.54
N VAL A 178 -23.08 0.65 -7.14
CA VAL A 178 -22.44 1.79 -6.48
C VAL A 178 -23.43 2.38 -5.48
N VAL A 179 -23.02 2.54 -4.22
CA VAL A 179 -23.87 3.09 -3.16
C VAL A 179 -24.39 4.48 -3.57
N ARG A 180 -25.66 4.77 -3.27
CA ARG A 180 -26.37 5.99 -3.73
C ARG A 180 -25.57 7.28 -3.49
N GLN A 181 -24.91 7.41 -2.34
CA GLN A 181 -24.05 8.55 -2.01
C GLN A 181 -22.80 8.68 -2.90
N ALA A 182 -22.40 7.60 -3.58
CA ALA A 182 -21.25 7.59 -4.47
C ALA A 182 -21.65 7.78 -5.95
N ARG A 183 -22.94 7.64 -6.31
CA ARG A 183 -23.41 7.77 -7.72
C ARG A 183 -23.21 9.18 -8.28
N ASP A 184 -23.39 10.20 -7.43
CA ASP A 184 -23.23 11.60 -7.83
C ASP A 184 -21.78 12.09 -7.73
N ASN A 185 -20.84 11.19 -7.32
CA ASN A 185 -19.44 11.53 -7.25
C ASN A 185 -18.78 11.40 -8.62
N PRO A 186 -18.26 12.51 -9.22
CA PRO A 186 -17.67 12.49 -10.54
C PRO A 186 -16.40 11.61 -10.63
N ILE A 187 -15.72 11.36 -9.52
CA ILE A 187 -14.57 10.44 -9.46
C ILE A 187 -15.04 9.02 -9.74
N ILE A 188 -16.15 8.62 -9.13
CA ILE A 188 -16.73 7.28 -9.32
C ILE A 188 -17.23 7.13 -10.77
N ALA A 189 -17.94 8.15 -11.29
CA ALA A 189 -18.44 8.14 -12.67
C ALA A 189 -17.30 7.95 -13.68
N ALA A 190 -16.20 8.69 -13.51
CA ALA A 190 -15.02 8.55 -14.37
C ALA A 190 -14.32 7.18 -14.18
N SER A 191 -14.26 6.66 -12.95
CA SER A 191 -13.65 5.34 -12.69
C SER A 191 -14.43 4.19 -13.34
N ILE A 192 -15.77 4.34 -13.50
CA ILE A 192 -16.62 3.38 -14.22
C ILE A 192 -16.19 3.30 -15.69
N LYS A 193 -15.88 4.44 -16.34
CA LYS A 193 -15.41 4.46 -17.74
C LYS A 193 -14.07 3.76 -17.90
N VAL A 194 -13.14 3.95 -16.97
CA VAL A 194 -11.85 3.25 -16.99
C VAL A 194 -12.07 1.73 -16.84
N ARG A 195 -12.97 1.32 -15.95
CA ARG A 195 -13.31 -0.08 -15.74
C ARG A 195 -13.96 -0.72 -16.97
N GLU A 196 -14.91 -0.04 -17.62
CA GLU A 196 -15.50 -0.49 -18.89
C GLU A 196 -14.40 -0.75 -19.94
N ALA A 197 -13.37 0.11 -20.00
CA ALA A 197 -12.23 -0.09 -20.88
C ALA A 197 -11.36 -1.30 -20.48
N ILE A 198 -11.20 -1.58 -19.17
CA ILE A 198 -10.53 -2.79 -18.68
C ILE A 198 -11.30 -4.04 -19.11
N GLU A 199 -12.61 -4.07 -18.89
CA GLU A 199 -13.48 -5.20 -19.25
C GLU A 199 -13.49 -5.47 -20.77
N GLN A 200 -13.42 -4.41 -21.58
CA GLN A 200 -13.35 -4.46 -23.04
C GLN A 200 -11.94 -4.72 -23.58
N MET A 201 -10.93 -4.86 -22.72
CA MET A 201 -9.52 -5.04 -23.08
C MET A 201 -9.00 -4.01 -24.09
N ARG A 202 -9.46 -2.75 -23.98
CA ARG A 202 -9.02 -1.63 -24.81
C ARG A 202 -8.43 -0.51 -23.94
N ARG A 203 -7.57 0.30 -24.50
CA ARG A 203 -7.04 1.49 -23.83
C ARG A 203 -8.06 2.61 -23.82
N ILE A 204 -8.27 3.25 -22.63
CA ILE A 204 -9.07 4.47 -22.56
C ILE A 204 -8.27 5.66 -23.08
N GLY A 205 -8.91 6.50 -23.92
CA GLY A 205 -8.33 7.74 -24.39
C GLY A 205 -8.57 8.92 -23.44
N LEU A 206 -7.67 9.93 -23.46
CA LEU A 206 -7.82 11.13 -22.65
C LEU A 206 -9.14 11.87 -22.93
N ALA A 207 -9.53 11.98 -24.20
CA ALA A 207 -10.77 12.66 -24.59
C ALA A 207 -12.02 11.94 -24.05
N GLU A 208 -12.02 10.61 -24.06
CA GLU A 208 -13.11 9.80 -23.49
C GLU A 208 -13.18 9.99 -21.97
N LEU A 209 -12.03 9.99 -21.28
CA LEU A 209 -11.95 10.23 -19.83
C LEU A 209 -12.40 11.65 -19.49
N ALA A 210 -11.97 12.66 -20.28
CA ALA A 210 -12.38 14.05 -20.11
C ALA A 210 -13.90 14.23 -20.23
N GLY A 211 -14.52 13.51 -21.18
CA GLY A 211 -15.97 13.50 -21.35
C GLY A 211 -16.77 12.88 -20.20
N ALA A 212 -16.09 12.15 -19.31
CA ALA A 212 -16.72 11.59 -18.10
C ALA A 212 -16.75 12.58 -16.92
N PHE A 213 -15.99 13.68 -16.98
CA PHE A 213 -15.99 14.70 -15.93
C PHE A 213 -17.07 15.74 -16.18
N PRO A 214 -17.79 16.18 -15.13
CA PRO A 214 -18.70 17.31 -15.22
C PRO A 214 -17.95 18.62 -15.55
N PRO A 215 -18.62 19.62 -16.11
CA PRO A 215 -18.01 20.94 -16.28
C PRO A 215 -17.64 21.58 -14.94
N PRO A 216 -16.60 22.42 -14.89
CA PRO A 216 -16.22 23.16 -13.69
C PRO A 216 -17.36 24.07 -13.16
N PRO A 217 -17.45 24.26 -11.81
CA PRO A 217 -16.61 23.68 -10.78
C PRO A 217 -17.00 22.23 -10.48
N SER A 218 -16.01 21.33 -10.49
CA SER A 218 -16.21 19.91 -10.24
C SER A 218 -15.13 19.36 -9.30
N ALA A 219 -15.47 18.32 -8.54
CA ALA A 219 -14.51 17.60 -7.70
C ALA A 219 -13.53 16.73 -8.52
N ALA A 220 -13.77 16.57 -9.84
CA ALA A 220 -12.86 15.83 -10.70
C ALA A 220 -12.74 16.53 -12.07
N GLY A 221 -11.55 16.51 -12.68
CA GLY A 221 -11.32 17.14 -13.96
C GLY A 221 -9.92 16.94 -14.53
N ILE A 222 -9.68 17.61 -15.67
CA ILE A 222 -8.37 17.66 -16.32
C ILE A 222 -7.67 18.97 -15.90
N MET A 223 -6.38 18.89 -15.58
CA MET A 223 -5.52 20.02 -15.23
C MET A 223 -4.35 20.07 -16.20
N GLN A 224 -4.07 21.26 -16.75
CA GLN A 224 -2.91 21.52 -17.59
C GLN A 224 -1.69 21.94 -16.77
N GLY A 225 -0.47 21.76 -17.30
CA GLY A 225 0.77 22.28 -16.72
C GLY A 225 1.73 21.23 -16.17
N GLY A 226 1.42 19.93 -16.35
CA GLY A 226 2.33 18.82 -16.05
C GLY A 226 2.84 18.80 -14.61
N ILE A 227 4.11 18.48 -14.43
CA ILE A 227 4.74 18.39 -13.09
C ILE A 227 4.70 19.74 -12.35
N ASN A 228 4.76 20.89 -13.06
CA ASN A 228 4.70 22.19 -12.40
C ASN A 228 3.36 22.39 -11.70
N ALA A 229 2.25 22.13 -12.40
CA ALA A 229 0.92 22.22 -11.81
C ALA A 229 0.72 21.25 -10.62
N ILE A 230 1.28 20.04 -10.70
CA ILE A 230 1.29 19.07 -9.59
C ILE A 230 2.00 19.65 -8.37
N VAL A 231 3.22 20.16 -8.56
CA VAL A 231 4.05 20.72 -7.47
C VAL A 231 3.36 21.91 -6.82
N ASP A 232 2.89 22.86 -7.61
CA ASP A 232 2.23 24.09 -7.12
C ASP A 232 0.94 23.74 -6.35
N THR A 233 0.16 22.79 -6.86
CA THR A 233 -1.07 22.35 -6.20
C THR A 233 -0.77 21.67 -4.86
N ILE A 234 0.23 20.75 -4.79
CA ILE A 234 0.58 20.10 -3.54
C ILE A 234 1.07 21.13 -2.52
N ILE A 235 1.94 22.06 -2.92
CA ILE A 235 2.42 23.12 -2.02
C ILE A 235 1.24 23.92 -1.46
N TYR A 236 0.33 24.35 -2.33
CA TYR A 236 -0.87 25.10 -1.91
C TYR A 236 -1.74 24.30 -0.93
N GLU A 237 -2.05 23.04 -1.25
CA GLU A 237 -2.89 22.17 -0.40
C GLU A 237 -2.24 21.90 0.96
N GLN A 238 -0.93 21.64 0.98
CA GLN A 238 -0.17 21.44 2.23
C GLN A 238 -0.18 22.69 3.12
N GLN A 239 -0.05 23.89 2.54
CA GLN A 239 -0.15 25.17 3.28
C GLN A 239 -1.55 25.39 3.86
N GLN A 240 -2.59 24.78 3.28
CA GLN A 240 -3.96 24.80 3.80
C GLN A 240 -4.23 23.64 4.81
N GLY A 241 -3.23 22.83 5.14
CA GLY A 241 -3.38 21.66 6.03
C GLY A 241 -4.20 20.51 5.43
N ARG A 242 -4.29 20.42 4.10
CA ARG A 242 -5.03 19.37 3.40
C ARG A 242 -4.11 18.32 2.80
N VAL A 243 -4.54 17.06 2.85
CA VAL A 243 -3.78 15.93 2.31
C VAL A 243 -3.95 15.84 0.79
N CYS A 244 -2.90 16.20 0.07
CA CYS A 244 -2.82 16.10 -1.38
C CYS A 244 -1.62 15.24 -1.79
N ARG A 245 -1.83 14.26 -2.68
CA ARG A 245 -0.77 13.36 -3.15
C ARG A 245 -0.80 13.25 -4.67
N ALA A 246 0.39 13.23 -5.26
CA ALA A 246 0.54 12.86 -6.66
C ALA A 246 0.71 11.35 -6.83
N VAL A 247 0.07 10.82 -7.87
CA VAL A 247 0.22 9.42 -8.27
C VAL A 247 0.80 9.36 -9.69
N ALA A 248 1.93 8.66 -9.82
CA ALA A 248 2.66 8.49 -11.07
C ALA A 248 2.99 7.01 -11.30
N TRP A 249 3.60 6.66 -12.43
CA TRP A 249 4.04 5.30 -12.71
C TRP A 249 5.49 5.06 -12.30
N THR A 250 6.39 5.97 -12.70
CA THR A 250 7.83 5.76 -12.54
C THR A 250 8.38 6.35 -11.24
N ASN A 251 9.33 5.66 -10.60
CA ASN A 251 10.02 6.20 -9.43
C ASN A 251 10.76 7.51 -9.76
N LYS A 252 11.28 7.65 -10.98
CA LYS A 252 11.96 8.88 -11.43
C LYS A 252 11.04 10.10 -11.35
N THR A 253 9.82 9.98 -11.85
CA THR A 253 8.82 11.06 -11.79
C THR A 253 8.41 11.35 -10.35
N VAL A 254 8.19 10.30 -9.56
CA VAL A 254 7.88 10.42 -8.11
C VAL A 254 8.97 11.16 -7.37
N GLU A 255 10.23 10.81 -7.57
CA GLU A 255 11.37 11.48 -6.94
C GLU A 255 11.50 12.95 -7.36
N ALA A 256 11.28 13.25 -8.66
CA ALA A 256 11.31 14.61 -9.17
C ALA A 256 10.21 15.51 -8.55
N ILE A 257 8.98 14.97 -8.40
CA ILE A 257 7.88 15.70 -7.75
C ILE A 257 8.21 15.89 -6.26
N ASN A 258 8.60 14.84 -5.56
CA ASN A 258 8.92 14.87 -4.14
C ASN A 258 10.00 15.91 -3.81
N ALA A 259 11.11 15.90 -4.56
CA ALA A 259 12.21 16.84 -4.36
C ALA A 259 11.78 18.29 -4.58
N ARG A 260 10.96 18.56 -5.61
CA ARG A 260 10.49 19.90 -5.92
C ARG A 260 9.48 20.44 -4.92
N VAL A 261 8.57 19.58 -4.45
CA VAL A 261 7.60 19.95 -3.40
C VAL A 261 8.34 20.25 -2.10
N HIS A 262 9.29 19.39 -1.69
CA HIS A 262 10.10 19.62 -0.51
C HIS A 262 10.86 20.96 -0.60
N ALA A 263 11.55 21.22 -1.72
CA ALA A 263 12.26 22.50 -1.92
C ALA A 263 11.34 23.72 -1.88
N GLY A 264 10.10 23.60 -2.38
CA GLY A 264 9.12 24.68 -2.34
C GLY A 264 8.53 24.95 -0.96
N LEU A 265 8.31 23.89 -0.17
CA LEU A 265 7.78 24.02 1.20
C LEU A 265 8.85 24.43 2.21
N PHE A 266 10.09 23.99 2.02
CA PHE A 266 11.19 24.16 2.96
C PHE A 266 12.47 24.68 2.28
N PRO A 267 12.45 25.89 1.69
CA PRO A 267 13.58 26.40 0.88
C PRO A 267 14.88 26.56 1.65
N ASP A 268 14.82 26.79 2.95
CA ASP A 268 15.99 26.97 3.83
C ASP A 268 16.45 25.65 4.52
N CYS A 269 15.79 24.52 4.24
CA CYS A 269 16.12 23.25 4.86
C CYS A 269 17.42 22.68 4.29
N LYS A 270 18.41 22.49 5.17
CA LYS A 270 19.73 21.91 4.81
C LYS A 270 19.78 20.38 5.01
N SER A 271 18.83 19.84 5.74
CA SER A 271 18.71 18.39 5.95
C SER A 271 17.85 17.76 4.86
N PRO A 272 17.95 16.45 4.64
CA PRO A 272 17.17 15.76 3.60
C PRO A 272 15.66 15.81 3.85
N PHE A 273 15.25 16.01 5.10
CA PHE A 273 13.84 16.12 5.52
C PHE A 273 13.68 17.26 6.50
N ALA A 274 12.56 17.95 6.47
CA ALA A 274 12.26 19.04 7.37
C ALA A 274 11.49 18.55 8.62
N VAL A 275 11.61 19.27 9.72
CA VAL A 275 10.79 19.02 10.93
C VAL A 275 9.33 19.31 10.60
N GLY A 276 8.44 18.40 11.00
CA GLY A 276 7.01 18.43 10.66
C GLY A 276 6.66 17.80 9.31
N GLU A 277 7.65 17.41 8.53
CA GLU A 277 7.42 16.75 7.25
C GLU A 277 6.98 15.30 7.43
N GLU A 278 6.02 14.86 6.62
CA GLU A 278 5.61 13.47 6.53
C GLU A 278 6.49 12.71 5.55
N VAL A 279 7.08 11.63 6.02
CA VAL A 279 7.94 10.73 5.25
C VAL A 279 7.37 9.32 5.23
N MET A 280 7.79 8.51 4.27
CA MET A 280 7.31 7.14 4.11
C MET A 280 8.45 6.14 4.06
N ALA A 281 8.32 5.03 4.78
CA ALA A 281 9.25 3.91 4.70
C ALA A 281 9.15 3.20 3.33
N GLN A 282 10.29 3.00 2.67
CA GLN A 282 10.36 2.32 1.36
C GLN A 282 10.34 0.80 1.47
N SER A 283 10.88 0.29 2.55
CA SER A 283 10.92 -1.11 2.94
C SER A 283 10.93 -1.20 4.46
N GLU A 284 10.72 -2.39 4.98
CA GLU A 284 10.78 -2.65 6.41
C GLU A 284 12.19 -2.40 6.97
N PHE A 285 12.26 -1.73 8.11
CA PHE A 285 13.49 -1.58 8.88
C PHE A 285 13.25 -1.64 10.38
N LYS A 286 14.32 -1.84 11.15
CA LYS A 286 14.28 -1.76 12.61
C LYS A 286 14.97 -0.48 13.05
N THR A 287 14.38 0.16 14.04
CA THR A 287 14.94 1.37 14.65
C THR A 287 16.19 1.05 15.45
N VAL A 288 16.98 2.08 15.73
CA VAL A 288 18.12 1.96 16.64
C VAL A 288 17.63 2.12 18.08
N GLU A 289 18.18 1.34 19.01
CA GLU A 289 17.92 1.52 20.44
C GLU A 289 18.44 2.89 20.92
N ASP A 290 17.56 3.63 21.60
CA ASP A 290 17.93 4.86 22.31
C ASP A 290 17.25 4.86 23.66
N LYS A 291 18.05 5.11 24.73
CA LYS A 291 17.57 4.98 26.10
C LYS A 291 16.45 5.97 26.45
N ASP A 292 16.45 7.13 25.80
CA ASP A 292 15.53 8.21 26.12
C ASP A 292 14.23 8.14 25.28
N PHE A 293 14.30 7.63 24.06
CA PHE A 293 13.18 7.65 23.10
C PHE A 293 12.69 6.29 22.68
N ALA A 294 13.59 5.30 22.53
CA ALA A 294 13.26 3.97 22.04
C ALA A 294 14.13 2.91 22.73
N PRO A 295 13.77 2.49 23.97
CA PRO A 295 14.57 1.56 24.76
C PRO A 295 14.65 0.15 24.15
N LYS A 296 13.81 -0.16 23.15
CA LYS A 296 13.86 -1.39 22.36
C LYS A 296 13.71 -1.06 20.89
N PRO A 297 14.34 -1.83 19.98
CA PRO A 297 14.13 -1.65 18.55
C PRO A 297 12.66 -1.84 18.18
N ILE A 298 12.10 -0.88 17.50
CA ILE A 298 10.74 -0.92 16.97
C ILE A 298 10.83 -1.27 15.48
N ARG A 299 9.93 -2.12 15.02
CA ARG A 299 9.80 -2.47 13.61
C ARG A 299 8.95 -1.40 12.91
N VAL A 300 9.50 -0.80 11.87
CA VAL A 300 8.79 0.09 10.94
C VAL A 300 8.50 -0.71 9.68
N PHE A 301 7.26 -0.66 9.22
CA PHE A 301 6.81 -1.47 8.10
C PHE A 301 6.95 -0.75 6.76
N ASN A 302 6.97 -1.52 5.67
CA ASN A 302 6.93 -0.95 4.33
C ASN A 302 5.67 -0.09 4.13
N SER A 303 5.84 1.08 3.50
CA SER A 303 4.79 2.08 3.26
C SER A 303 4.17 2.68 4.53
N GLU A 304 4.81 2.53 5.69
CA GLU A 304 4.42 3.22 6.92
C GLU A 304 4.76 4.70 6.82
N GLU A 305 3.79 5.55 7.18
CA GLU A 305 3.92 7.01 7.22
C GLU A 305 4.41 7.46 8.59
N LEU A 306 5.34 8.39 8.61
CA LEU A 306 6.02 8.87 9.81
C LEU A 306 6.18 10.38 9.71
N ILE A 307 6.11 11.09 10.86
CA ILE A 307 6.34 12.54 10.91
C ILE A 307 7.71 12.81 11.51
N VAL A 308 8.47 13.67 10.87
CA VAL A 308 9.81 14.09 11.34
C VAL A 308 9.69 15.04 12.52
N GLU A 309 10.13 14.62 13.71
CA GLU A 309 10.16 15.47 14.92
C GLU A 309 11.49 16.22 15.08
N SER A 310 12.60 15.58 14.72
CA SER A 310 13.91 16.23 14.76
C SER A 310 14.87 15.61 13.74
N VAL A 311 15.82 16.43 13.25
CA VAL A 311 16.90 16.00 12.35
C VAL A 311 18.18 16.65 12.81
N VAL A 312 19.19 15.85 13.16
CA VAL A 312 20.50 16.33 13.66
C VAL A 312 21.62 15.61 12.94
N LEU A 313 22.67 16.34 12.54
CA LEU A 313 23.87 15.72 11.97
C LEU A 313 24.62 14.97 13.08
N GLU A 314 24.68 13.66 12.99
CA GLU A 314 25.31 12.79 13.98
C GLU A 314 25.97 11.58 13.30
N LYS A 315 27.13 11.15 13.79
CA LYS A 315 27.79 9.95 13.26
C LYS A 315 27.05 8.70 13.71
N HIS A 316 26.75 7.82 12.76
CA HIS A 316 26.22 6.50 13.10
C HIS A 316 27.24 5.71 13.92
N ARG A 317 26.83 5.12 15.06
CA ARG A 317 27.75 4.46 16.01
C ARG A 317 28.61 3.35 15.36
N ARG A 318 28.02 2.55 14.50
CA ARG A 318 28.71 1.40 13.82
C ARG A 318 29.38 1.79 12.50
N PHE A 319 28.85 2.78 11.80
CA PHE A 319 29.32 3.24 10.49
C PHE A 319 29.75 4.71 10.56
N SER A 320 30.69 5.01 11.46
CA SER A 320 31.13 6.38 11.75
C SER A 320 31.85 7.07 10.57
N SER A 321 32.29 6.29 9.57
CA SER A 321 32.85 6.81 8.31
C SER A 321 31.80 7.39 7.37
N ILE A 322 30.52 7.06 7.57
CA ILE A 322 29.41 7.58 6.75
C ILE A 322 28.76 8.71 7.54
N PRO A 323 28.86 9.98 7.08
CA PRO A 323 28.13 11.08 7.67
C PRO A 323 26.62 10.82 7.57
N ALA A 324 25.90 11.05 8.67
CA ALA A 324 24.50 10.69 8.74
C ALA A 324 23.67 11.73 9.49
N TRP A 325 22.39 11.79 9.16
CA TRP A 325 21.36 12.49 9.88
C TRP A 325 20.69 11.52 10.84
N LYS A 326 20.74 11.79 12.14
CA LYS A 326 19.92 11.13 13.14
C LYS A 326 18.56 11.83 13.16
N MET A 327 17.51 11.06 13.04
CA MET A 327 16.15 11.56 13.04
C MET A 327 15.33 10.92 14.14
N VAL A 328 14.48 11.69 14.76
CA VAL A 328 13.37 11.21 15.59
C VAL A 328 12.10 11.35 14.75
N LEU A 329 11.41 10.25 14.58
CA LEU A 329 10.18 10.16 13.78
C LEU A 329 9.04 9.71 14.69
N SER A 330 7.85 10.29 14.56
CA SER A 330 6.65 9.85 15.27
C SER A 330 5.74 9.05 14.35
N ARG A 331 5.07 8.07 14.94
CA ARG A 331 4.05 7.22 14.33
C ARG A 331 2.65 7.71 14.73
N ASP A 332 1.63 7.29 14.00
CA ASP A 332 0.22 7.58 14.30
C ASP A 332 -0.22 7.07 15.70
N ASP A 333 0.44 6.01 16.20
CA ASP A 333 0.17 5.45 17.54
C ASP A 333 0.86 6.21 18.68
N GLY A 334 1.56 7.31 18.38
CA GLY A 334 2.30 8.13 19.31
C GLY A 334 3.68 7.59 19.70
N ASN A 335 4.06 6.43 19.20
CA ASN A 335 5.40 5.89 19.42
C ASN A 335 6.44 6.66 18.61
N ARG A 336 7.63 6.85 19.20
CA ARG A 336 8.78 7.47 18.54
C ARG A 336 9.78 6.42 18.08
N VAL A 337 10.33 6.65 16.92
CA VAL A 337 11.35 5.79 16.31
C VAL A 337 12.58 6.61 15.96
N ILE A 338 13.76 6.04 16.15
CA ILE A 338 15.03 6.67 15.79
C ILE A 338 15.55 5.99 14.53
N ALA A 339 15.90 6.81 13.56
CA ALA A 339 16.43 6.39 12.29
C ALA A 339 17.67 7.21 11.91
N PHE A 340 18.60 6.59 11.19
CA PHE A 340 19.70 7.28 10.56
C PHE A 340 19.49 7.33 9.05
N TYR A 341 19.83 8.46 8.45
CA TYR A 341 19.78 8.67 7.00
C TYR A 341 21.15 9.21 6.52
N PRO A 342 21.77 8.64 5.48
CA PRO A 342 23.08 9.09 5.05
C PRO A 342 23.02 10.52 4.48
N VAL A 343 24.05 11.33 4.73
CA VAL A 343 24.15 12.70 4.19
C VAL A 343 24.22 12.65 2.66
N ASP A 344 25.04 11.76 2.13
CA ASP A 344 25.12 11.48 0.69
C ASP A 344 24.51 10.11 0.40
N TYR A 345 23.22 10.14 0.05
CA TYR A 345 22.47 8.91 -0.27
C TYR A 345 22.98 8.23 -1.55
N ALA A 346 23.48 9.00 -2.52
CA ALA A 346 23.99 8.45 -3.77
C ALA A 346 25.32 7.70 -3.54
N ALA A 347 26.24 8.30 -2.78
CA ALA A 347 27.48 7.66 -2.40
C ALA A 347 27.23 6.39 -1.55
N TYR A 348 26.28 6.45 -0.61
CA TYR A 348 25.88 5.30 0.20
C TYR A 348 25.32 4.16 -0.67
N LYS A 349 24.42 4.45 -1.61
CA LYS A 349 23.89 3.44 -2.56
C LYS A 349 24.99 2.85 -3.43
N SER A 350 25.93 3.67 -3.90
CA SER A 350 27.07 3.21 -4.71
C SER A 350 27.95 2.25 -3.92
N GLU A 351 28.18 2.50 -2.64
CA GLU A 351 28.97 1.61 -1.78
C GLU A 351 28.26 0.28 -1.53
N ILE A 352 26.96 0.29 -1.26
CA ILE A 352 26.14 -0.94 -1.15
C ILE A 352 26.24 -1.76 -2.44
N ASN A 353 26.07 -1.12 -3.61
CA ASN A 353 26.16 -1.80 -4.90
C ASN A 353 27.57 -2.36 -5.17
N ARG A 354 28.63 -1.67 -4.73
CA ARG A 354 29.99 -2.14 -4.80
C ARG A 354 30.19 -3.43 -4.00
N LEU A 355 29.68 -3.43 -2.75
CA LEU A 355 29.76 -4.62 -1.88
C LEU A 355 29.02 -5.82 -2.49
N TRP A 356 27.84 -5.63 -3.05
CA TRP A 356 27.10 -6.71 -3.73
C TRP A 356 27.81 -7.20 -4.99
N THR A 357 28.50 -6.33 -5.71
CA THR A 357 29.29 -6.72 -6.89
C THR A 357 30.50 -7.56 -6.47
N GLU A 358 31.18 -7.16 -5.41
CA GLU A 358 32.30 -7.91 -4.81
C GLU A 358 31.86 -9.28 -4.29
N TYR A 359 30.72 -9.34 -3.57
CA TYR A 359 30.11 -10.60 -3.13
C TYR A 359 29.89 -11.56 -4.29
N ARG A 360 29.30 -11.09 -5.40
CA ARG A 360 29.04 -11.92 -6.59
C ARG A 360 30.34 -12.44 -7.20
N ALA A 361 31.35 -11.61 -7.30
CA ALA A 361 32.65 -12.00 -7.83
C ALA A 361 33.33 -13.08 -6.98
N LEU A 362 33.33 -12.93 -5.64
CA LEU A 362 33.89 -13.93 -4.71
C LEU A 362 33.11 -15.25 -4.77
N LYS A 363 31.78 -15.19 -4.86
CA LYS A 363 30.92 -16.37 -5.00
C LYS A 363 31.22 -17.15 -6.29
N GLN A 364 31.45 -16.45 -7.41
CA GLN A 364 31.83 -17.07 -8.69
C GLN A 364 33.23 -17.74 -8.63
N LYS A 365 34.15 -17.20 -7.82
CA LYS A 365 35.46 -17.80 -7.60
C LYS A 365 35.47 -18.97 -6.61
N GLY A 366 34.33 -19.27 -5.97
CA GLY A 366 34.22 -20.32 -4.94
C GLY A 366 34.73 -19.89 -3.55
N GLU A 367 35.03 -18.60 -3.35
CA GLU A 367 35.52 -18.03 -2.10
C GLU A 367 34.38 -17.77 -1.10
N HIS A 368 33.64 -18.81 -0.71
CA HIS A 368 32.39 -18.70 0.03
C HIS A 368 32.52 -18.02 1.40
N LYS A 369 33.65 -18.19 2.11
CA LYS A 369 33.88 -17.58 3.43
C LYS A 369 33.99 -16.05 3.33
N ASP A 370 34.75 -15.56 2.33
CA ASP A 370 34.92 -14.13 2.15
C ASP A 370 33.71 -13.49 1.51
N ALA A 371 33.06 -14.17 0.58
CA ALA A 371 31.74 -13.78 0.08
C ALA A 371 30.74 -13.57 1.22
N LYS A 372 30.69 -14.48 2.21
CA LYS A 372 29.78 -14.33 3.36
C LYS A 372 30.11 -13.09 4.18
N LYS A 373 31.36 -12.78 4.44
CA LYS A 373 31.77 -11.57 5.19
C LYS A 373 31.31 -10.29 4.49
N ILE A 374 31.49 -10.23 3.15
CA ILE A 374 31.05 -9.08 2.35
C ILE A 374 29.52 -8.95 2.38
N SER A 375 28.79 -10.06 2.21
CA SER A 375 27.33 -10.08 2.31
C SER A 375 26.85 -9.62 3.69
N ASP A 376 27.42 -10.14 4.76
CA ASP A 376 27.07 -9.74 6.13
C ASP A 376 27.30 -8.25 6.36
N HIS A 377 28.43 -7.72 5.86
CA HIS A 377 28.74 -6.29 5.94
C HIS A 377 27.78 -5.42 5.13
N ALA A 378 27.44 -5.85 3.90
CA ALA A 378 26.45 -5.15 3.06
C ALA A 378 25.07 -5.10 3.72
N TRP A 379 24.60 -6.21 4.28
CA TRP A 379 23.34 -6.26 5.04
C TRP A 379 23.37 -5.40 6.30
N ASP A 380 24.47 -5.43 7.05
CA ASP A 380 24.61 -4.60 8.24
C ASP A 380 24.56 -3.11 7.88
N MET A 381 25.22 -2.71 6.79
CA MET A 381 25.17 -1.34 6.29
C MET A 381 23.76 -0.97 5.80
N ALA A 382 23.10 -1.84 5.04
CA ALA A 382 21.75 -1.60 4.55
C ALA A 382 20.72 -1.46 5.67
N ARG A 383 20.92 -2.16 6.80
CA ARG A 383 20.03 -2.10 7.97
C ARG A 383 20.32 -0.95 8.92
N ALA A 384 21.51 -0.34 8.80
CA ALA A 384 21.94 0.77 9.66
C ALA A 384 21.25 2.09 9.30
N PHE A 385 20.81 2.23 8.05
CA PHE A 385 20.18 3.44 7.52
C PHE A 385 18.75 3.18 7.10
N ALA A 386 17.86 4.06 7.51
CA ALA A 386 16.43 3.91 7.23
C ALA A 386 16.12 4.22 5.75
N PRO A 387 15.43 3.32 5.05
CA PRO A 387 15.01 3.52 3.67
C PRO A 387 13.73 4.36 3.64
N ILE A 388 13.83 5.65 3.89
CA ILE A 388 12.69 6.59 3.91
C ILE A 388 12.77 7.57 2.75
N ARG A 389 11.62 8.15 2.38
CA ARG A 389 11.48 9.20 1.37
C ARG A 389 10.35 10.16 1.69
N HIS A 390 10.32 11.30 1.01
CA HIS A 390 9.17 12.20 1.01
C HIS A 390 7.89 11.51 0.58
N ASN A 391 6.75 11.95 1.09
CA ASN A 391 5.44 11.33 0.86
C ASN A 391 4.46 12.25 0.09
N TYR A 392 4.94 13.17 -0.75
CA TYR A 392 4.09 14.04 -1.57
C TYR A 392 3.63 13.36 -2.86
N ALA A 393 4.45 12.45 -3.37
CA ALA A 393 4.15 11.66 -4.55
C ALA A 393 4.52 10.19 -4.33
N MET A 394 3.79 9.29 -4.97
CA MET A 394 4.04 7.85 -4.94
C MET A 394 3.65 7.18 -6.25
N THR A 395 4.11 5.94 -6.46
CA THR A 395 3.66 5.16 -7.61
C THR A 395 2.24 4.62 -7.41
N ALA A 396 1.52 4.37 -8.51
CA ALA A 396 0.19 3.78 -8.46
C ALA A 396 0.18 2.45 -7.67
N HIS A 397 1.21 1.61 -7.80
CA HIS A 397 1.35 0.38 -7.02
C HIS A 397 1.43 0.66 -5.51
N LYS A 398 2.23 1.63 -5.09
CA LYS A 398 2.36 1.99 -3.67
C LYS A 398 1.16 2.74 -3.11
N SER A 399 0.31 3.29 -3.95
CA SER A 399 -0.93 3.95 -3.54
C SER A 399 -2.08 2.98 -3.24
N GLN A 400 -1.96 1.69 -3.60
CA GLN A 400 -2.98 0.69 -3.28
C GLN A 400 -3.22 0.61 -1.75
N GLY A 401 -4.47 0.48 -1.35
CA GLY A 401 -4.87 0.51 0.06
C GLY A 401 -4.83 1.89 0.73
N SER A 402 -4.38 2.96 0.02
CA SER A 402 -4.38 4.33 0.54
C SER A 402 -5.57 5.13 0.04
N THR A 403 -5.93 6.20 0.78
CA THR A 403 -6.97 7.15 0.37
C THR A 403 -6.50 8.56 0.73
N PHE A 404 -6.66 9.52 -0.18
CA PHE A 404 -6.25 10.91 -0.02
C PHE A 404 -7.42 11.84 -0.24
N ASP A 405 -7.41 13.01 0.38
CA ASP A 405 -8.42 14.03 0.11
C ASP A 405 -8.36 14.45 -1.36
N THR A 406 -7.16 14.76 -1.83
CA THR A 406 -6.90 15.12 -3.23
C THR A 406 -5.86 14.20 -3.85
N ALA A 407 -6.17 13.62 -5.00
CA ALA A 407 -5.23 12.86 -5.82
C ALA A 407 -4.96 13.58 -7.14
N LEU A 408 -3.68 13.78 -7.46
CA LEU A 408 -3.21 14.33 -8.73
C LEU A 408 -2.57 13.22 -9.55
N VAL A 409 -3.21 12.81 -10.63
CA VAL A 409 -2.76 11.69 -11.45
C VAL A 409 -1.95 12.21 -12.63
N HIS A 410 -0.68 11.88 -12.69
CA HIS A 410 0.21 12.31 -13.78
C HIS A 410 -0.02 11.45 -15.02
N TRP A 411 -0.88 11.92 -15.92
CA TRP A 411 -1.30 11.20 -17.12
C TRP A 411 -0.14 10.82 -18.03
N ASP A 412 0.75 11.78 -18.33
CA ASP A 412 1.82 11.55 -19.32
C ASP A 412 2.80 10.45 -18.85
N ASP A 413 3.11 10.40 -17.55
CA ASP A 413 3.96 9.35 -16.98
C ASP A 413 3.26 7.97 -17.00
N LEU A 414 1.98 7.91 -16.62
CA LEU A 414 1.21 6.67 -16.69
C LEU A 414 1.07 6.20 -18.14
N SER A 415 0.83 7.11 -19.07
CA SER A 415 0.59 6.80 -20.50
C SER A 415 1.82 6.24 -21.22
N CYS A 416 3.02 6.40 -20.66
CA CYS A 416 4.23 5.73 -21.14
C CYS A 416 4.19 4.20 -20.98
N HIS A 417 3.25 3.65 -20.20
CA HIS A 417 3.05 2.21 -20.10
C HIS A 417 2.55 1.64 -21.41
N ARG A 418 3.26 0.66 -21.96
CA ARG A 418 3.01 0.15 -23.32
C ARG A 418 1.85 -0.82 -23.42
N GLN A 419 1.51 -1.50 -22.33
CA GLN A 419 0.42 -2.48 -22.31
C GLN A 419 -0.87 -1.78 -21.92
N ASP A 420 -1.88 -1.80 -22.78
CA ASP A 420 -3.14 -1.08 -22.59
C ASP A 420 -3.90 -1.53 -21.36
N PHE A 421 -3.90 -2.82 -21.09
CA PHE A 421 -4.57 -3.41 -19.95
C PHE A 421 -3.98 -2.93 -18.62
N ASP A 422 -2.66 -2.93 -18.50
CA ASP A 422 -1.96 -2.47 -17.29
C ASP A 422 -2.09 -0.95 -17.11
N PHE A 423 -2.04 -0.19 -18.19
CA PHE A 423 -2.28 1.25 -18.16
C PHE A 423 -3.64 1.60 -17.53
N ASN A 424 -4.72 0.96 -18.00
CA ASN A 424 -6.05 1.23 -17.45
C ASN A 424 -6.16 0.86 -15.96
N ARG A 425 -5.54 -0.24 -15.53
CA ARG A 425 -5.50 -0.63 -14.12
C ARG A 425 -4.70 0.34 -13.27
N LEU A 426 -3.55 0.82 -13.77
CA LEU A 426 -2.76 1.87 -13.12
C LEU A 426 -3.59 3.14 -12.94
N LEU A 427 -4.28 3.58 -14.01
CA LEU A 427 -5.14 4.75 -14.00
C LEU A 427 -6.32 4.56 -13.03
N TYR A 428 -6.99 3.42 -13.07
CA TYR A 428 -8.11 3.10 -12.19
C TYR A 428 -7.69 3.15 -10.71
N VAL A 429 -6.56 2.51 -10.36
CA VAL A 429 -6.04 2.56 -9.00
C VAL A 429 -5.70 3.99 -8.60
N ALA A 430 -4.97 4.74 -9.43
CA ALA A 430 -4.59 6.10 -9.13
C ALA A 430 -5.80 7.03 -8.88
N MET A 431 -6.82 6.94 -9.74
CA MET A 431 -8.04 7.76 -9.62
C MET A 431 -8.86 7.43 -8.37
N THR A 432 -8.97 6.14 -8.04
CA THR A 432 -9.76 5.67 -6.89
C THR A 432 -9.09 5.94 -5.54
N ARG A 433 -7.90 6.56 -5.53
CA ARG A 433 -7.26 7.05 -4.28
C ARG A 433 -7.89 8.34 -3.78
N ALA A 434 -8.51 9.12 -4.64
CA ALA A 434 -9.16 10.39 -4.29
C ALA A 434 -10.48 10.16 -3.55
N SER A 435 -10.64 10.81 -2.39
CA SER A 435 -11.90 10.81 -1.63
C SER A 435 -12.76 12.05 -1.90
N LYS A 436 -12.15 13.22 -2.17
CA LYS A 436 -12.82 14.49 -2.36
C LYS A 436 -12.54 15.10 -3.74
N HIS A 437 -11.28 15.19 -4.14
CA HIS A 437 -10.87 15.85 -5.37
C HIS A 437 -9.91 15.01 -6.20
N LEU A 438 -10.12 14.98 -7.52
CA LEU A 438 -9.29 14.28 -8.49
C LEU A 438 -8.90 15.23 -9.62
N ALA A 439 -7.61 15.32 -9.93
CA ALA A 439 -7.16 15.93 -11.16
C ALA A 439 -6.30 14.95 -11.98
N ILE A 440 -6.65 14.80 -13.24
CA ILE A 440 -5.80 14.15 -14.24
C ILE A 440 -4.92 15.25 -14.83
N VAL A 441 -3.63 15.20 -14.52
CA VAL A 441 -2.69 16.26 -14.88
C VAL A 441 -1.95 15.88 -16.15
N ILE A 442 -2.03 16.76 -17.14
CA ILE A 442 -1.41 16.64 -18.46
C ILE A 442 -0.46 17.81 -18.71
N GLN A 443 0.46 17.62 -19.64
CA GLN A 443 1.45 18.63 -20.03
C GLN A 443 0.83 19.85 -20.75
#